data_e7c8a55a7901aad099a6e93af6a3ac59
#
_entry.id   e7c8a55a7901aad099a6e93af6a3ac59
#
_cell.length_a   1.000
_cell.length_b   1.000
_cell.length_c   1.000
_cell.angle_alpha   90.00
_cell.angle_beta   90.00
_cell.angle_gamma   90.00
#
_symmetry.space_group_name_H-M   'P 1'
#
loop_
_entity.id
_entity.type
_entity.pdbx_description
1 polymer ?
#
loop_
_entity_poly.entity_id
_entity_poly.type
_entity_poly.pdbx_seq_one_letter_code
_entity_poly.pdbx_strand_id
1 'polypeptide(L)'
;ALVDEASVGFGDNGRTFAGQADDAFFLDLRVFDLLYGGDLSEVGQDTLAGYNTNTLAIQVPKSHLALKNDVTRNPVIGVWSDTEQQTLDLRPAGESELTGDHVQISRLGQPLVNEVVIPTGLKDAFNGITPAQDADIQPVVDRVLDPELPKLIEAIYELRAPAAPRNDIFEVFLTGITNSAGDEINVGNLNSQMDNADAVPFRPSEMTRLNMTTPVTQEPNRLGVIGGDLQGFPNGRRLTDDVLDIEILALEGALRPEGAPEALAGVDAVDVNDVPFLDRFPYVGTAQNEGVNVTFGGGEGGGAGAVPPGSWISFPSAPVVTGVAALALLGTGVFMLRRRPDFMSTRGNTVPVTE
;
A
#
# COMPACT_ATOMS: atom_id res chain seq x y z
N ALA A 1 21.85 16.76 11.00
CA ALA A 1 22.99 17.02 10.11
C ALA A 1 22.81 16.28 8.78
N LEU A 2 22.91 14.92 8.74
CA LEU A 2 22.82 14.16 7.46
C LEU A 2 21.47 14.35 6.74
N VAL A 3 20.37 14.40 7.48
CA VAL A 3 19.03 14.66 6.91
C VAL A 3 18.97 16.03 6.24
N ASP A 4 19.57 17.04 6.87
CA ASP A 4 19.59 18.40 6.31
C ASP A 4 20.47 18.49 5.06
N GLU A 5 21.57 17.73 5.02
CA GLU A 5 22.49 17.66 3.86
C GLU A 5 21.83 16.90 2.67
N ALA A 6 21.02 15.89 2.97
CA ALA A 6 20.28 15.11 1.95
C ALA A 6 18.99 15.82 1.48
N SER A 7 18.63 16.94 2.10
CA SER A 7 17.44 17.73 1.75
C SER A 7 17.84 18.87 0.81
N VAL A 8 17.33 18.85 -0.42
CA VAL A 8 17.67 19.84 -1.46
C VAL A 8 16.42 20.62 -1.87
N GLY A 9 16.56 21.94 -1.95
CA GLY A 9 15.52 22.81 -2.50
C GLY A 9 15.50 22.76 -4.03
N PHE A 10 14.30 22.85 -4.62
CA PHE A 10 14.13 23.00 -6.07
C PHE A 10 12.94 23.92 -6.39
N GLY A 11 13.03 24.61 -7.52
CA GLY A 11 11.96 25.50 -7.98
C GLY A 11 11.49 26.49 -6.91
N ASP A 12 10.22 26.88 -6.99
CA ASP A 12 9.60 27.84 -6.09
C ASP A 12 9.09 27.13 -4.81
N ASN A 13 9.93 27.04 -3.79
CA ASN A 13 9.63 26.43 -2.48
C ASN A 13 9.41 24.91 -2.48
N GLY A 14 9.88 24.20 -3.51
CA GLY A 14 9.95 22.74 -3.50
C GLY A 14 11.13 22.24 -2.67
N ARG A 15 11.02 21.04 -2.11
CA ARG A 15 12.12 20.32 -1.43
C ARG A 15 12.07 18.85 -1.79
N THR A 16 13.25 18.25 -1.88
CA THR A 16 13.42 16.80 -2.00
C THR A 16 14.37 16.30 -0.94
N PHE A 17 14.14 15.08 -0.52
CA PHE A 17 15.04 14.29 0.29
C PHE A 17 15.17 12.92 -0.37
N ALA A 18 16.40 12.42 -0.49
CA ALA A 18 16.69 11.06 -0.92
C ALA A 18 17.74 10.47 0.01
N GLY A 19 17.38 9.40 0.72
CA GLY A 19 18.28 8.80 1.70
C GLY A 19 17.62 7.69 2.46
N GLN A 20 18.35 7.10 3.41
CA GLN A 20 17.77 6.17 4.35
C GLN A 20 17.00 6.92 5.44
N ALA A 21 15.85 6.40 5.78
CA ALA A 21 15.04 6.79 6.91
C ALA A 21 14.59 5.53 7.64
N ASP A 22 14.06 5.69 8.82
CA ASP A 22 13.31 4.66 9.50
C ASP A 22 12.14 4.17 8.64
N ASP A 23 11.77 2.89 8.73
CA ASP A 23 10.57 2.39 8.05
C ASP A 23 9.33 2.97 8.71
N ALA A 24 8.69 3.89 8.02
CA ALA A 24 7.54 4.63 8.54
C ALA A 24 6.23 3.82 8.55
N PHE A 25 6.26 2.58 8.05
CA PHE A 25 5.12 1.67 8.12
C PHE A 25 5.22 0.84 9.39
N PHE A 26 4.20 0.89 10.22
CA PHE A 26 4.14 0.12 11.45
C PHE A 26 2.95 -0.84 11.40
N LEU A 27 3.18 -2.09 11.73
CA LEU A 27 2.16 -3.14 11.78
C LEU A 27 2.71 -4.42 12.40
N ASP A 28 1.80 -5.24 12.91
CA ASP A 28 2.10 -6.63 13.23
C ASP A 28 1.60 -7.57 12.13
N LEU A 29 2.50 -8.16 11.35
CA LEU A 29 2.15 -9.08 10.26
C LEU A 29 1.38 -10.31 10.72
N ARG A 30 1.40 -10.65 12.02
CA ARG A 30 0.64 -11.78 12.56
C ARG A 30 -0.88 -11.55 12.50
N VAL A 31 -1.34 -10.32 12.27
CA VAL A 31 -2.75 -10.06 11.99
C VAL A 31 -3.27 -10.91 10.82
N PHE A 32 -2.39 -11.23 9.86
CA PHE A 32 -2.78 -12.09 8.72
C PHE A 32 -2.94 -13.56 9.09
N ASP A 33 -2.56 -13.98 10.30
CA ASP A 33 -2.85 -15.32 10.82
C ASP A 33 -4.36 -15.54 11.02
N LEU A 34 -5.16 -14.46 11.07
CA LEU A 34 -6.62 -14.54 10.98
C LEU A 34 -7.09 -15.35 9.75
N LEU A 35 -6.37 -15.28 8.64
CA LEU A 35 -6.71 -16.02 7.42
C LEU A 35 -6.47 -17.54 7.53
N TYR A 36 -5.77 -17.96 8.58
CA TYR A 36 -5.46 -19.37 8.86
C TYR A 36 -6.10 -19.90 10.15
N GLY A 37 -7.02 -19.14 10.74
CA GLY A 37 -7.72 -19.52 11.98
C GLY A 37 -6.95 -19.19 13.25
N GLY A 38 -5.90 -18.35 13.18
CA GLY A 38 -5.25 -17.75 14.35
C GLY A 38 -6.18 -16.77 15.06
N ASP A 39 -5.96 -16.55 16.34
CA ASP A 39 -6.59 -15.46 17.06
C ASP A 39 -5.61 -14.26 17.16
N LEU A 40 -6.08 -13.11 17.62
CA LEU A 40 -5.26 -11.92 17.79
C LEU A 40 -4.51 -11.89 19.13
N SER A 41 -4.37 -13.02 19.83
CA SER A 41 -3.76 -13.08 21.16
C SER A 41 -2.26 -12.81 21.18
N GLU A 42 -1.57 -12.99 20.05
CA GLU A 42 -0.12 -12.83 19.92
C GLU A 42 0.30 -11.54 19.21
N VAL A 43 -0.65 -10.73 18.71
CA VAL A 43 -0.34 -9.45 18.06
C VAL A 43 0.09 -8.36 19.06
N GLY A 44 0.64 -7.28 18.54
CA GLY A 44 1.09 -6.13 19.33
C GLY A 44 2.59 -5.89 19.28
N GLN A 45 3.27 -6.49 18.29
CA GLN A 45 4.70 -6.24 18.05
C GLN A 45 4.88 -5.75 16.62
N ASP A 46 5.34 -4.52 16.48
CA ASP A 46 5.66 -3.98 15.16
C ASP A 46 6.73 -4.85 14.49
N THR A 47 6.33 -5.52 13.39
CA THR A 47 7.20 -6.41 12.64
C THR A 47 8.30 -5.67 11.89
N LEU A 48 8.11 -4.38 11.62
CA LEU A 48 9.03 -3.53 10.88
C LEU A 48 9.90 -2.66 11.80
N ALA A 49 9.71 -2.76 13.12
CA ALA A 49 10.55 -2.05 14.08
C ALA A 49 12.04 -2.34 13.87
N GLY A 50 12.85 -1.29 13.85
CA GLY A 50 14.29 -1.40 13.65
C GLY A 50 14.75 -1.46 12.20
N TYR A 51 13.85 -1.50 11.22
CA TYR A 51 14.19 -1.47 9.81
C TYR A 51 14.38 -0.05 9.29
N ASN A 52 15.25 0.09 8.29
CA ASN A 52 15.41 1.32 7.52
C ASN A 52 15.01 1.11 6.08
N THR A 53 14.38 2.12 5.49
CA THR A 53 14.00 2.12 4.08
C THR A 53 14.76 3.18 3.28
N ASN A 54 14.96 2.92 1.99
CA ASN A 54 15.41 3.94 1.06
C ASN A 54 14.22 4.84 0.72
N THR A 55 14.28 6.07 1.20
CA THR A 55 13.16 7.01 1.16
C THR A 55 13.42 8.14 0.18
N LEU A 56 12.41 8.42 -0.63
CA LEU A 56 12.31 9.64 -1.43
C LEU A 56 11.13 10.47 -0.90
N ALA A 57 11.41 11.66 -0.37
CA ALA A 57 10.38 12.60 0.01
C ALA A 57 10.40 13.82 -0.89
N ILE A 58 9.21 14.29 -1.30
CA ILE A 58 9.03 15.46 -2.16
C ILE A 58 7.99 16.37 -1.53
N GLN A 59 8.35 17.61 -1.29
CA GLN A 59 7.44 18.65 -0.83
C GLN A 59 7.29 19.70 -1.92
N VAL A 60 6.05 19.98 -2.32
CA VAL A 60 5.72 20.96 -3.35
C VAL A 60 4.56 21.85 -2.94
N PRO A 61 4.49 23.11 -3.39
CA PRO A 61 3.32 23.96 -3.18
C PRO A 61 2.04 23.32 -3.77
N LYS A 62 0.93 23.36 -3.03
CA LYS A 62 -0.36 22.82 -3.47
C LYS A 62 -0.81 23.37 -4.84
N SER A 63 -0.50 24.64 -5.12
CA SER A 63 -0.81 25.26 -6.42
C SER A 63 -0.13 24.60 -7.61
N HIS A 64 1.04 23.97 -7.42
CA HIS A 64 1.72 23.25 -8.49
C HIS A 64 1.09 21.90 -8.79
N LEU A 65 0.31 21.35 -7.86
CA LEU A 65 -0.39 20.07 -8.01
C LEU A 65 -1.82 20.25 -8.52
N ALA A 66 -2.46 21.37 -8.18
CA ALA A 66 -3.84 21.64 -8.58
C ALA A 66 -3.94 21.86 -10.09
N LEU A 67 -4.96 21.29 -10.72
CA LEU A 67 -5.28 21.55 -12.12
C LEU A 67 -5.44 23.05 -12.35
N LYS A 68 -4.81 23.60 -13.40
CA LYS A 68 -4.73 25.04 -13.71
C LYS A 68 -4.15 25.91 -12.58
N ASN A 69 -3.40 25.32 -11.68
CA ASN A 69 -2.81 25.98 -10.50
C ASN A 69 -3.85 26.61 -9.54
N ASP A 70 -5.10 26.19 -9.60
CA ASP A 70 -6.19 26.72 -8.78
C ASP A 70 -6.70 25.66 -7.80
N VAL A 71 -6.17 25.69 -6.59
CA VAL A 71 -6.51 24.77 -5.50
C VAL A 71 -7.98 24.89 -5.07
N THR A 72 -8.55 26.09 -5.17
CA THR A 72 -9.95 26.31 -4.76
C THR A 72 -10.93 25.67 -5.73
N ARG A 73 -10.63 25.78 -7.04
CA ARG A 73 -11.47 25.18 -8.09
C ARG A 73 -11.21 23.68 -8.29
N ASN A 74 -9.98 23.25 -8.02
CA ASN A 74 -9.53 21.88 -8.27
C ASN A 74 -8.78 21.35 -7.04
N PRO A 75 -9.52 21.10 -5.95
CA PRO A 75 -8.92 20.79 -4.65
C PRO A 75 -8.34 19.37 -4.57
N VAL A 76 -8.78 18.44 -5.41
CA VAL A 76 -8.46 17.03 -5.26
C VAL A 76 -7.40 16.59 -6.27
N ILE A 77 -6.38 15.91 -5.75
CA ILE A 77 -5.36 15.22 -6.54
C ILE A 77 -5.40 13.72 -6.25
N GLY A 78 -4.90 12.93 -7.20
CA GLY A 78 -4.62 11.52 -7.02
C GLY A 78 -3.12 11.28 -7.19
N VAL A 79 -2.53 10.48 -6.32
CA VAL A 79 -1.11 10.17 -6.31
C VAL A 79 -0.91 8.66 -6.33
N TRP A 80 0.00 8.21 -7.16
CA TRP A 80 0.47 6.83 -7.17
C TRP A 80 1.97 6.83 -7.52
N SER A 81 2.63 5.73 -7.26
CA SER A 81 3.97 5.44 -7.74
C SER A 81 3.97 4.14 -8.54
N ASP A 82 4.91 4.03 -9.45
CA ASP A 82 5.17 2.81 -10.19
C ASP A 82 6.66 2.46 -10.19
N THR A 83 6.93 1.22 -10.51
CA THR A 83 8.28 0.73 -10.77
C THR A 83 8.31 0.18 -12.17
N GLU A 84 9.24 0.69 -12.95
CA GLU A 84 9.46 0.24 -14.32
C GLU A 84 10.78 -0.50 -14.44
N GLN A 85 10.81 -1.49 -15.29
CA GLN A 85 12.02 -2.23 -15.63
C GLN A 85 12.31 -2.13 -17.12
N GLN A 86 13.54 -1.80 -17.44
CA GLN A 86 14.03 -1.84 -18.82
C GLN A 86 14.55 -3.23 -19.17
N THR A 87 14.35 -3.67 -20.40
CA THR A 87 14.86 -4.95 -20.87
C THR A 87 16.39 -4.98 -20.81
N LEU A 88 16.94 -6.04 -20.22
CA LEU A 88 18.37 -6.26 -20.12
C LEU A 88 18.82 -7.15 -21.30
N ASP A 89 19.70 -6.61 -22.16
CA ASP A 89 20.38 -7.38 -23.22
C ASP A 89 21.70 -7.94 -22.65
N LEU A 90 21.74 -9.26 -22.49
CA LEU A 90 22.91 -9.99 -22.03
C LEU A 90 23.79 -10.38 -23.22
N ARG A 91 24.91 -9.69 -23.40
CA ARG A 91 25.87 -9.99 -24.48
C ARG A 91 26.93 -10.99 -24.02
N PRO A 92 27.34 -11.95 -24.91
CA PRO A 92 28.29 -13.00 -24.56
C PRO A 92 29.67 -12.50 -24.11
N ALA A 93 30.04 -11.28 -24.43
CA ALA A 93 31.31 -10.66 -24.05
C ALA A 93 31.34 -10.08 -22.60
N GLY A 94 30.30 -10.27 -21.81
CA GLY A 94 30.22 -9.74 -20.44
C GLY A 94 29.79 -8.28 -20.36
N GLU A 95 29.49 -7.64 -21.47
CA GLU A 95 28.85 -6.32 -21.52
C GLU A 95 27.34 -6.51 -21.46
N SER A 96 26.71 -5.98 -20.40
CA SER A 96 25.27 -5.94 -20.29
C SER A 96 24.80 -4.53 -20.61
N GLU A 97 23.81 -4.37 -21.44
CA GLU A 97 23.21 -3.10 -21.79
C GLU A 97 21.71 -3.17 -21.54
N LEU A 98 21.19 -2.13 -20.84
CA LEU A 98 19.77 -1.93 -20.71
C LEU A 98 19.26 -1.35 -22.03
N THR A 99 18.41 -2.07 -22.72
CA THR A 99 17.87 -1.71 -24.03
C THR A 99 16.37 -1.88 -24.06
N GLY A 100 15.71 -1.10 -24.92
CA GLY A 100 14.27 -1.16 -25.08
C GLY A 100 13.49 -0.20 -24.19
N ASP A 101 12.19 -0.34 -24.21
CA ASP A 101 11.26 0.49 -23.48
C ASP A 101 11.22 0.07 -22.00
N HIS A 102 10.85 1.02 -21.14
CA HIS A 102 10.51 0.73 -19.75
C HIS A 102 9.14 0.07 -19.70
N VAL A 103 9.03 -0.99 -18.91
CA VAL A 103 7.79 -1.73 -18.68
C VAL A 103 7.45 -1.68 -17.21
N GLN A 104 6.24 -1.24 -16.88
CA GLN A 104 5.75 -1.21 -15.51
C GLN A 104 5.65 -2.64 -14.96
N ILE A 105 6.21 -2.85 -13.77
CA ILE A 105 6.23 -4.15 -13.09
C ILE A 105 5.57 -4.11 -11.72
N SER A 106 5.35 -2.92 -11.17
CA SER A 106 4.66 -2.73 -9.90
C SER A 106 4.06 -1.34 -9.84
N ARG A 107 3.04 -1.18 -9.03
CA ARG A 107 2.45 0.13 -8.68
C ARG A 107 1.96 0.15 -7.25
N LEU A 108 1.88 1.33 -6.68
CA LEU A 108 1.31 1.58 -5.38
C LEU A 108 0.55 2.90 -5.41
N GLY A 109 -0.74 2.86 -5.14
CA GLY A 109 -1.59 4.00 -4.90
C GLY A 109 -2.06 4.00 -3.45
N GLN A 110 -3.17 3.29 -3.15
CA GLN A 110 -3.62 3.08 -1.78
C GLN A 110 -2.69 2.09 -1.05
N PRO A 111 -2.38 2.32 0.22
CA PRO A 111 -1.66 1.35 1.03
C PRO A 111 -2.39 0.00 1.02
N LEU A 112 -1.65 -1.09 1.11
CA LEU A 112 -2.16 -2.47 1.28
C LEU A 112 -3.18 -2.95 0.22
N VAL A 113 -3.45 -2.20 -0.85
CA VAL A 113 -4.41 -2.63 -1.89
C VAL A 113 -4.06 -4.01 -2.46
N ASN A 114 -2.77 -4.27 -2.67
CA ASN A 114 -2.28 -5.56 -3.14
C ASN A 114 -2.43 -6.69 -2.12
N GLU A 115 -2.50 -6.36 -0.84
CA GLU A 115 -2.51 -7.31 0.28
C GLU A 115 -3.94 -7.67 0.66
N VAL A 116 -4.84 -6.67 0.74
CA VAL A 116 -6.18 -6.88 1.33
C VAL A 116 -7.32 -6.84 0.31
N VAL A 117 -7.10 -6.31 -0.91
CA VAL A 117 -8.15 -6.17 -1.93
C VAL A 117 -7.87 -7.05 -3.15
N ILE A 118 -6.65 -7.00 -3.70
CA ILE A 118 -6.31 -7.69 -4.95
C ILE A 118 -5.92 -9.14 -4.66
N PRO A 119 -6.68 -10.14 -5.15
CA PRO A 119 -6.37 -11.55 -4.93
C PRO A 119 -5.07 -11.93 -5.68
N THR A 120 -4.39 -12.93 -5.14
CA THR A 120 -3.07 -13.39 -5.63
C THR A 120 -3.03 -13.62 -7.15
N GLY A 121 -4.10 -14.19 -7.72
CA GLY A 121 -4.17 -14.47 -9.17
C GLY A 121 -4.27 -13.24 -10.07
N LEU A 122 -4.57 -12.06 -9.53
CA LEU A 122 -4.70 -10.80 -10.28
C LEU A 122 -3.56 -9.81 -10.01
N LYS A 123 -2.65 -10.09 -9.07
CA LYS A 123 -1.58 -9.15 -8.65
C LYS A 123 -0.68 -8.72 -9.81
N ASP A 124 -0.18 -9.66 -10.60
CA ASP A 124 0.72 -9.35 -11.72
C ASP A 124 -0.02 -8.50 -12.79
N ALA A 125 -1.29 -8.80 -13.05
CA ALA A 125 -2.10 -8.03 -13.99
C ALA A 125 -2.36 -6.60 -13.46
N PHE A 126 -2.71 -6.47 -12.19
CA PHE A 126 -2.93 -5.18 -11.55
C PHE A 126 -1.65 -4.34 -11.50
N ASN A 127 -0.53 -4.92 -11.13
CA ASN A 127 0.76 -4.24 -11.06
C ASN A 127 1.29 -3.79 -12.43
N GLY A 128 0.88 -4.46 -13.51
CA GLY A 128 1.28 -4.14 -14.88
C GLY A 128 0.44 -3.08 -15.59
N ILE A 129 -0.60 -2.53 -14.94
CA ILE A 129 -1.49 -1.52 -15.53
C ILE A 129 -1.41 -0.18 -14.78
N THR A 130 -1.70 0.91 -15.49
CA THR A 130 -1.79 2.24 -14.90
C THR A 130 -3.17 2.49 -14.30
N PRO A 131 -3.33 3.44 -13.34
CA PRO A 131 -4.63 3.80 -12.80
C PRO A 131 -5.68 4.18 -13.85
N ALA A 132 -5.26 4.72 -14.98
CA ALA A 132 -6.16 5.06 -16.08
C ALA A 132 -6.85 3.82 -16.72
N GLN A 133 -6.30 2.63 -16.52
CA GLN A 133 -6.80 1.38 -17.10
C GLN A 133 -7.70 0.58 -16.12
N ASP A 134 -7.74 0.93 -14.85
CA ASP A 134 -8.47 0.17 -13.82
C ASP A 134 -9.94 -0.07 -14.15
N ALA A 135 -10.62 0.97 -14.64
CA ALA A 135 -12.03 0.88 -15.02
C ALA A 135 -12.29 -0.06 -16.20
N ASP A 136 -11.28 -0.41 -16.99
CA ASP A 136 -11.38 -1.30 -18.14
C ASP A 136 -11.16 -2.77 -17.76
N ILE A 137 -10.67 -3.04 -16.54
CA ILE A 137 -10.36 -4.38 -16.04
C ILE A 137 -11.46 -4.84 -15.06
N GLN A 138 -12.57 -5.31 -15.61
CA GLN A 138 -13.73 -5.71 -14.82
C GLN A 138 -13.42 -6.64 -13.65
N PRO A 139 -12.54 -7.65 -13.76
CA PRO A 139 -12.19 -8.49 -12.61
C PRO A 139 -11.57 -7.74 -11.43
N VAL A 140 -10.86 -6.64 -11.64
CA VAL A 140 -10.33 -5.78 -10.57
C VAL A 140 -11.48 -5.01 -9.91
N VAL A 141 -12.34 -4.39 -10.72
CA VAL A 141 -13.52 -3.65 -10.24
C VAL A 141 -14.43 -4.58 -9.42
N ASP A 142 -14.68 -5.78 -9.90
CA ASP A 142 -15.53 -6.77 -9.20
C ASP A 142 -14.97 -7.15 -7.83
N ARG A 143 -13.64 -7.20 -7.68
CA ARG A 143 -13.00 -7.50 -6.38
C ARG A 143 -13.09 -6.35 -5.39
N VAL A 144 -13.07 -5.12 -5.86
CA VAL A 144 -13.32 -3.96 -4.99
C VAL A 144 -14.77 -3.92 -4.52
N LEU A 145 -15.72 -4.24 -5.40
CA LEU A 145 -17.14 -4.29 -5.06
C LEU A 145 -17.55 -5.52 -4.24
N ASP A 146 -16.74 -6.56 -4.23
CA ASP A 146 -17.00 -7.81 -3.51
C ASP A 146 -15.67 -8.39 -2.98
N PRO A 147 -15.04 -7.74 -1.96
CA PRO A 147 -13.77 -8.14 -1.41
C PRO A 147 -13.78 -9.57 -0.86
N GLU A 148 -12.64 -10.24 -1.00
CA GLU A 148 -12.49 -11.64 -0.56
C GLU A 148 -12.24 -11.73 0.95
N LEU A 149 -11.47 -10.79 1.51
CA LEU A 149 -11.03 -10.83 2.90
C LEU A 149 -12.19 -10.98 3.91
N PRO A 150 -13.26 -10.17 3.88
CA PRO A 150 -14.37 -10.33 4.81
C PRO A 150 -15.04 -11.70 4.75
N LYS A 151 -15.11 -12.30 3.56
CA LYS A 151 -15.71 -13.65 3.39
C LYS A 151 -14.84 -14.74 3.99
N LEU A 152 -13.52 -14.57 3.94
CA LEU A 152 -12.58 -15.49 4.59
C LEU A 152 -12.68 -15.38 6.12
N ILE A 153 -12.79 -14.17 6.64
CA ILE A 153 -13.01 -13.92 8.07
C ILE A 153 -14.36 -14.49 8.51
N GLU A 154 -15.44 -14.28 7.76
CA GLU A 154 -16.73 -14.91 8.05
C GLU A 154 -16.65 -16.43 8.09
N ALA A 155 -15.99 -17.03 7.10
CA ALA A 155 -15.90 -18.49 7.02
C ALA A 155 -15.10 -19.13 8.17
N ILE A 156 -14.16 -18.39 8.75
CA ILE A 156 -13.27 -18.90 9.81
C ILE A 156 -13.82 -18.56 11.20
N TYR A 157 -14.32 -17.34 11.39
CA TYR A 157 -14.68 -16.81 12.73
C TYR A 157 -16.18 -16.59 12.93
N GLU A 158 -17.00 -16.89 11.93
CA GLU A 158 -18.45 -16.64 11.95
C GLU A 158 -18.81 -15.15 12.14
N LEU A 159 -17.87 -14.23 11.88
CA LEU A 159 -18.10 -12.79 11.84
C LEU A 159 -18.71 -12.46 10.48
N ARG A 160 -19.95 -11.98 10.50
CA ARG A 160 -20.72 -11.78 9.27
C ARG A 160 -20.07 -10.72 8.37
N ALA A 161 -19.68 -11.11 7.16
CA ALA A 161 -19.18 -10.21 6.14
C ALA A 161 -20.24 -9.17 5.72
N PRO A 162 -19.86 -7.91 5.52
CA PRO A 162 -20.76 -6.90 4.96
C PRO A 162 -21.25 -7.30 3.56
N ALA A 163 -22.52 -7.03 3.28
CA ALA A 163 -23.14 -7.44 2.02
C ALA A 163 -22.54 -6.68 0.81
N ALA A 164 -22.30 -7.39 -0.30
CA ALA A 164 -21.99 -6.81 -1.59
C ALA A 164 -23.26 -6.24 -2.29
N PRO A 165 -23.13 -5.26 -3.21
CA PRO A 165 -21.87 -4.59 -3.60
C PRO A 165 -21.37 -3.65 -2.51
N ARG A 166 -20.03 -3.59 -2.34
CA ARG A 166 -19.34 -2.73 -1.40
C ARG A 166 -19.03 -1.38 -2.05
N ASN A 167 -20.07 -0.54 -2.14
CA ASN A 167 -19.92 0.81 -2.70
C ASN A 167 -19.03 1.70 -1.83
N ASP A 168 -19.04 1.50 -0.52
CA ASP A 168 -18.12 2.15 0.43
C ASP A 168 -16.66 1.86 0.09
N ILE A 169 -16.30 0.60 -0.17
CA ILE A 169 -14.94 0.19 -0.54
C ILE A 169 -14.58 0.70 -1.94
N PHE A 170 -15.56 0.71 -2.87
CA PHE A 170 -15.38 1.30 -4.18
C PHE A 170 -15.05 2.80 -4.11
N GLU A 171 -15.72 3.54 -3.22
CA GLU A 171 -15.39 4.95 -2.99
C GLU A 171 -14.01 5.12 -2.37
N VAL A 172 -13.64 4.35 -1.38
CA VAL A 172 -12.30 4.44 -0.76
C VAL A 172 -11.21 4.20 -1.79
N PHE A 173 -11.27 3.13 -2.55
CA PHE A 173 -10.16 2.70 -3.41
C PHE A 173 -10.18 3.30 -4.81
N LEU A 174 -11.35 3.55 -5.42
CA LEU A 174 -11.42 3.88 -6.84
C LEU A 174 -11.91 5.28 -7.19
N THR A 175 -12.77 5.89 -6.37
CA THR A 175 -13.39 7.16 -6.75
C THR A 175 -13.07 8.34 -5.84
N GLY A 176 -12.61 8.06 -4.64
CA GLY A 176 -12.71 8.98 -3.52
C GLY A 176 -14.14 9.02 -2.97
N ILE A 177 -14.28 9.43 -1.72
CA ILE A 177 -15.57 9.49 -1.02
C ILE A 177 -16.37 10.66 -1.55
N THR A 178 -17.56 10.36 -2.10
CA THR A 178 -18.41 11.33 -2.82
C THR A 178 -19.74 11.59 -2.16
N ASN A 179 -20.15 10.79 -1.19
CA ASN A 179 -21.55 10.74 -0.72
C ASN A 179 -22.55 10.23 -1.79
N SER A 180 -22.03 9.61 -2.86
CA SER A 180 -22.89 9.02 -3.91
C SER A 180 -23.28 7.57 -3.60
N ALA A 181 -22.64 6.95 -2.64
CA ALA A 181 -22.96 5.61 -2.16
C ALA A 181 -24.27 5.53 -1.35
N GLY A 182 -25.04 6.60 -1.29
CA GLY A 182 -26.38 6.60 -0.73
C GLY A 182 -26.44 6.33 0.76
N ASP A 183 -25.79 7.16 1.55
CA ASP A 183 -25.74 7.10 3.03
C ASP A 183 -24.89 5.97 3.63
N GLU A 184 -24.20 5.16 2.82
CA GLU A 184 -23.28 4.14 3.34
C GLU A 184 -22.07 4.75 4.05
N ILE A 185 -21.57 5.89 3.55
CA ILE A 185 -20.50 6.66 4.20
C ILE A 185 -21.03 8.04 4.57
N ASN A 186 -21.24 8.28 5.84
CA ASN A 186 -21.86 9.52 6.33
C ASN A 186 -20.85 10.64 6.62
N VAL A 187 -19.91 10.90 5.70
CA VAL A 187 -18.93 12.00 5.83
C VAL A 187 -19.05 13.06 4.72
N GLY A 188 -20.01 12.91 3.83
CA GLY A 188 -20.18 13.81 2.68
C GLY A 188 -19.06 13.67 1.64
N ASN A 189 -18.99 14.61 0.70
CA ASN A 189 -17.88 14.68 -0.24
C ASN A 189 -16.58 14.99 0.49
N LEU A 190 -15.58 14.15 0.34
CA LEU A 190 -14.31 14.30 1.03
C LEU A 190 -13.16 14.52 0.05
N ASN A 191 -12.89 13.55 -0.81
CA ASN A 191 -11.70 13.54 -1.65
C ASN A 191 -11.96 13.00 -3.06
N SER A 192 -13.17 13.09 -3.55
CA SER A 192 -13.49 12.70 -4.92
C SER A 192 -12.98 13.72 -5.93
N GLN A 193 -12.41 13.23 -7.03
CA GLN A 193 -12.05 14.06 -8.18
C GLN A 193 -13.26 14.81 -8.78
N MET A 194 -14.48 14.36 -8.51
CA MET A 194 -15.70 15.05 -8.94
C MET A 194 -15.85 16.45 -8.33
N ASP A 195 -15.14 16.76 -7.25
CA ASP A 195 -15.09 18.08 -6.64
C ASP A 195 -14.26 19.09 -7.44
N ASN A 196 -13.47 18.63 -8.40
CA ASN A 196 -12.70 19.49 -9.27
C ASN A 196 -13.59 20.10 -10.37
N ALA A 197 -13.67 21.42 -10.40
CA ALA A 197 -14.54 22.14 -11.36
C ALA A 197 -14.07 22.01 -12.82
N ASP A 198 -12.78 21.78 -13.02
CA ASP A 198 -12.16 21.68 -14.35
C ASP A 198 -11.73 20.25 -14.69
N ALA A 199 -12.23 19.26 -13.96
CA ALA A 199 -11.84 17.87 -14.18
C ALA A 199 -12.23 17.36 -15.58
N VAL A 200 -11.37 16.56 -16.15
CA VAL A 200 -11.68 15.72 -17.32
C VAL A 200 -12.71 14.66 -16.95
N PRO A 201 -13.32 13.95 -17.91
CA PRO A 201 -14.25 12.87 -17.60
C PRO A 201 -13.69 11.94 -16.53
N PHE A 202 -14.47 11.78 -15.47
CA PHE A 202 -14.11 10.98 -14.32
C PHE A 202 -14.05 9.49 -14.68
N ARG A 203 -13.02 8.82 -14.20
CA ARG A 203 -12.89 7.36 -14.29
C ARG A 203 -12.50 6.79 -12.93
N PRO A 204 -13.12 5.70 -12.49
CA PRO A 204 -12.63 4.94 -11.35
C PRO A 204 -11.17 4.54 -11.58
N SER A 205 -10.32 4.82 -10.62
CA SER A 205 -8.88 4.55 -10.70
C SER A 205 -8.30 4.46 -9.29
N GLU A 206 -7.46 3.46 -9.07
CA GLU A 206 -6.83 3.25 -7.78
C GLU A 206 -5.65 4.21 -7.63
N MET A 207 -5.76 5.12 -6.67
CA MET A 207 -4.78 6.14 -6.31
C MET A 207 -5.07 6.64 -4.89
N THR A 208 -4.05 7.02 -4.14
CA THR A 208 -4.25 7.81 -2.92
C THR A 208 -4.75 9.20 -3.30
N ARG A 209 -5.98 9.53 -2.89
CA ARG A 209 -6.58 10.84 -3.17
C ARG A 209 -6.46 11.77 -1.99
N LEU A 210 -6.18 13.03 -2.29
CA LEU A 210 -6.06 14.08 -1.29
C LEU A 210 -6.87 15.31 -1.71
N ASN A 211 -7.76 15.74 -0.84
CA ASN A 211 -8.35 17.07 -0.92
C ASN A 211 -7.43 18.07 -0.21
N MET A 212 -6.74 18.87 -0.99
CA MET A 212 -5.75 19.83 -0.51
C MET A 212 -6.34 21.01 0.28
N THR A 213 -7.67 21.16 0.30
CA THR A 213 -8.35 22.23 1.05
C THR A 213 -8.87 21.78 2.41
N THR A 214 -8.83 20.47 2.71
CA THR A 214 -9.19 19.99 4.06
C THR A 214 -8.28 20.65 5.10
N PRO A 215 -8.84 21.26 6.15
CA PRO A 215 -8.05 21.89 7.21
C PRO A 215 -7.13 20.89 7.90
N VAL A 216 -5.96 21.35 8.31
CA VAL A 216 -5.01 20.54 9.08
C VAL A 216 -5.58 20.28 10.48
N THR A 217 -5.69 19.01 10.85
CA THR A 217 -6.10 18.58 12.20
C THR A 217 -4.95 18.79 13.17
N GLN A 218 -5.24 19.43 14.32
CA GLN A 218 -4.22 19.72 15.33
C GLN A 218 -3.86 18.50 16.17
N GLU A 219 -4.84 17.63 16.42
CA GLU A 219 -4.69 16.36 17.15
C GLU A 219 -5.11 15.22 16.23
N PRO A 220 -4.20 14.68 15.39
CA PRO A 220 -4.52 13.62 14.45
C PRO A 220 -5.02 12.35 15.13
N ASN A 221 -6.12 11.80 14.62
CA ASN A 221 -6.59 10.48 15.03
C ASN A 221 -5.95 9.41 14.14
N ARG A 222 -5.30 8.40 14.72
CA ARG A 222 -4.63 7.33 13.99
C ARG A 222 -5.56 6.56 13.05
N LEU A 223 -6.84 6.46 13.39
CA LEU A 223 -7.86 5.78 12.58
C LEU A 223 -8.45 6.68 11.48
N GLY A 224 -7.87 7.86 11.23
CA GLY A 224 -8.28 8.72 10.14
C GLY A 224 -9.78 8.97 10.11
N VAL A 225 -10.40 8.81 8.94
CA VAL A 225 -11.84 9.06 8.74
C VAL A 225 -12.72 8.17 9.61
N ILE A 226 -12.35 6.93 9.86
CA ILE A 226 -13.07 6.04 10.78
C ILE A 226 -13.09 6.61 12.20
N GLY A 227 -11.97 7.23 12.61
CA GLY A 227 -11.85 7.93 13.89
C GLY A 227 -12.46 9.34 13.91
N GLY A 228 -13.14 9.77 12.86
CA GLY A 228 -13.77 11.08 12.73
C GLY A 228 -12.83 12.21 12.29
N ASP A 229 -11.60 11.90 11.89
CA ASP A 229 -10.62 12.86 11.41
C ASP A 229 -10.57 12.88 9.87
N LEU A 230 -11.26 13.86 9.27
CA LEU A 230 -11.41 13.97 7.81
C LEU A 230 -10.10 14.32 7.08
N GLN A 231 -9.04 14.68 7.79
CA GLN A 231 -7.72 14.90 7.19
C GLN A 231 -6.88 13.61 7.12
N GLY A 232 -7.27 12.57 7.84
CA GLY A 232 -6.61 11.28 7.82
C GLY A 232 -7.03 10.40 6.64
N PHE A 233 -6.38 9.26 6.53
CA PHE A 233 -6.67 8.26 5.50
C PHE A 233 -8.17 7.88 5.47
N PRO A 234 -8.82 7.80 4.31
CA PRO A 234 -8.26 7.80 2.95
C PRO A 234 -8.13 9.19 2.28
N ASN A 235 -8.21 10.30 3.01
CA ASN A 235 -7.94 11.63 2.46
C ASN A 235 -6.43 11.96 2.50
N GLY A 236 -5.67 11.40 1.57
CA GLY A 236 -4.24 11.25 1.67
C GLY A 236 -3.87 10.15 2.67
N ARG A 237 -2.60 10.02 2.99
CA ARG A 237 -2.09 9.19 4.08
C ARG A 237 -1.03 9.97 4.84
N ARG A 238 -1.27 10.21 6.12
CA ARG A 238 -0.24 10.76 7.02
C ARG A 238 0.64 9.61 7.53
N LEU A 239 1.85 9.93 7.93
CA LEU A 239 2.77 8.94 8.53
C LEU A 239 2.19 8.30 9.80
N THR A 240 1.34 9.04 10.53
CA THR A 240 0.68 8.61 11.76
C THR A 240 -0.63 7.87 11.55
N ASP A 241 -1.11 7.73 10.31
CA ASP A 241 -2.32 6.97 10.01
C ASP A 241 -2.02 5.48 10.06
N ASP A 242 -2.74 4.78 10.92
CA ASP A 242 -2.68 3.33 11.09
C ASP A 242 -3.49 2.66 9.96
N VAL A 243 -2.85 2.56 8.81
CA VAL A 243 -3.56 2.15 7.59
C VAL A 243 -3.98 0.68 7.63
N LEU A 244 -3.27 -0.18 8.35
CA LEU A 244 -3.67 -1.58 8.50
C LEU A 244 -5.00 -1.68 9.24
N ASP A 245 -5.09 -1.07 10.41
CA ASP A 245 -6.32 -1.04 11.19
C ASP A 245 -7.46 -0.39 10.39
N ILE A 246 -7.21 0.76 9.76
CA ILE A 246 -8.22 1.46 8.97
C ILE A 246 -8.76 0.58 7.84
N GLU A 247 -7.90 -0.07 7.08
CA GLU A 247 -8.32 -0.85 5.91
C GLU A 247 -9.04 -2.14 6.30
N ILE A 248 -8.56 -2.86 7.29
CA ILE A 248 -9.26 -4.06 7.79
C ILE A 248 -10.63 -3.68 8.35
N LEU A 249 -10.69 -2.65 9.19
CA LEU A 249 -11.96 -2.18 9.74
C LEU A 249 -12.92 -1.67 8.66
N ALA A 250 -12.42 -0.96 7.63
CA ALA A 250 -13.23 -0.51 6.50
C ALA A 250 -13.79 -1.69 5.71
N LEU A 251 -12.95 -2.69 5.41
CA LEU A 251 -13.38 -3.92 4.73
C LEU A 251 -14.44 -4.67 5.53
N GLU A 252 -14.35 -4.67 6.85
CA GLU A 252 -15.33 -5.26 7.77
C GLU A 252 -16.53 -4.36 8.07
N GLY A 253 -16.65 -3.21 7.39
CA GLY A 253 -17.86 -2.38 7.41
C GLY A 253 -17.82 -1.16 8.32
N ALA A 254 -16.66 -0.74 8.84
CA ALA A 254 -16.56 0.41 9.74
C ALA A 254 -17.08 1.73 9.15
N LEU A 255 -17.08 1.86 7.83
CA LEU A 255 -17.62 3.04 7.13
C LEU A 255 -19.14 2.96 6.89
N ARG A 256 -19.77 1.85 7.21
CA ARG A 256 -21.20 1.60 7.06
C ARG A 256 -21.95 1.85 8.38
N PRO A 257 -23.28 2.02 8.33
CA PRO A 257 -24.08 2.22 9.53
C PRO A 257 -23.99 1.07 10.54
N GLU A 258 -23.75 -0.15 10.08
CA GLU A 258 -23.64 -1.35 10.93
C GLU A 258 -22.34 -1.35 11.74
N GLY A 259 -21.28 -0.71 11.21
CA GLY A 259 -19.95 -0.73 11.81
C GLY A 259 -19.21 -2.06 11.60
N ALA A 260 -17.93 -2.08 11.96
CA ALA A 260 -17.13 -3.29 12.00
C ALA A 260 -17.43 -4.12 13.27
N PRO A 261 -17.19 -5.45 13.26
CA PRO A 261 -17.30 -6.28 14.46
C PRO A 261 -16.38 -5.80 15.59
N GLU A 262 -16.91 -5.72 16.81
CA GLU A 262 -16.13 -5.30 18.00
C GLU A 262 -14.92 -6.22 18.27
N ALA A 263 -15.00 -7.48 17.86
CA ALA A 263 -13.91 -8.43 17.99
C ALA A 263 -12.65 -8.06 17.20
N LEU A 264 -12.75 -7.14 16.23
CA LEU A 264 -11.64 -6.63 15.45
C LEU A 264 -11.17 -5.25 15.92
N ALA A 265 -11.66 -4.75 17.05
CA ALA A 265 -11.18 -3.49 17.60
C ALA A 265 -9.70 -3.59 17.99
N GLY A 266 -8.86 -2.69 17.44
CA GLY A 266 -7.41 -2.68 17.69
C GLY A 266 -6.64 -3.78 16.96
N VAL A 267 -7.19 -4.24 15.87
CA VAL A 267 -6.76 -5.29 14.91
C VAL A 267 -5.42 -5.94 15.20
N ASP A 268 -4.29 -5.21 15.00
CA ASP A 268 -2.94 -5.76 15.21
C ASP A 268 -2.27 -5.24 16.49
N ALA A 269 -2.93 -4.36 17.24
CA ALA A 269 -2.44 -3.75 18.48
C ALA A 269 -1.09 -3.00 18.34
N VAL A 270 -0.77 -2.50 17.13
CA VAL A 270 0.39 -1.64 16.85
C VAL A 270 -0.11 -0.27 16.41
N ASP A 271 -0.21 0.66 17.34
CA ASP A 271 -0.86 1.97 17.13
C ASP A 271 0.10 3.06 16.65
N VAL A 272 1.41 2.87 16.74
CA VAL A 272 2.42 3.90 16.49
C VAL A 272 3.74 3.29 15.99
N ASN A 273 4.47 4.07 15.21
CA ASN A 273 5.80 3.73 14.74
C ASN A 273 6.80 3.69 15.91
N ASP A 274 7.82 2.84 15.82
CA ASP A 274 8.86 2.68 16.84
C ASP A 274 9.81 3.87 16.94
N VAL A 275 10.01 4.63 15.85
CA VAL A 275 10.80 5.87 15.82
C VAL A 275 9.90 7.09 15.65
N PRO A 276 10.02 8.11 16.52
CA PRO A 276 9.25 9.33 16.40
C PRO A 276 9.48 10.03 15.06
N PHE A 277 8.40 10.46 14.42
CA PHE A 277 8.45 11.27 13.20
C PHE A 277 8.99 12.67 13.49
N LEU A 278 9.64 13.26 12.47
CA LEU A 278 10.14 14.63 12.56
C LEU A 278 8.99 15.64 12.40
N ASP A 279 9.11 16.77 13.09
CA ASP A 279 8.21 17.93 12.98
C ASP A 279 8.48 18.81 11.75
N ARG A 280 9.50 18.46 10.97
CA ARG A 280 9.94 19.17 9.77
C ARG A 280 10.28 18.21 8.63
N PHE A 281 10.31 18.75 7.41
CA PHE A 281 10.72 17.98 6.22
C PHE A 281 12.06 17.27 6.46
N PRO A 282 12.17 15.98 6.13
CA PRO A 282 11.26 15.13 5.33
C PRO A 282 10.15 14.43 6.14
N TYR A 283 9.95 14.76 7.39
CA TYR A 283 8.95 14.28 8.34
C TYR A 283 9.12 12.84 8.81
N VAL A 284 9.72 11.96 8.01
CA VAL A 284 9.99 10.55 8.38
C VAL A 284 10.95 10.43 9.55
N GLY A 285 10.89 9.34 10.29
CA GLY A 285 11.82 9.03 11.37
C GLY A 285 13.27 8.95 10.89
N THR A 286 14.20 9.25 11.78
CA THR A 286 15.62 9.15 11.43
C THR A 286 16.06 7.70 11.34
N ALA A 287 16.86 7.38 10.32
CA ALA A 287 17.40 6.03 10.16
C ALA A 287 18.09 5.53 11.43
N GLN A 288 17.82 4.31 11.79
CA GLN A 288 18.46 3.63 12.92
C GLN A 288 19.90 3.27 12.58
N ASN A 289 20.80 3.50 13.53
CA ASN A 289 22.23 3.23 13.36
C ASN A 289 22.65 1.87 13.95
N GLU A 290 21.78 1.26 14.72
CA GLU A 290 22.01 -0.06 15.30
C GLU A 290 21.55 -1.09 14.27
N GLY A 291 22.39 -2.07 13.99
CA GLY A 291 22.10 -3.06 12.95
C GLY A 291 20.75 -3.75 13.16
N VAL A 292 20.11 -4.11 12.08
CA VAL A 292 18.77 -4.69 11.91
C VAL A 292 18.60 -6.04 12.63
N ASN A 293 19.00 -6.19 13.85
CA ASN A 293 18.85 -7.39 14.66
C ASN A 293 18.75 -7.04 16.15
N VAL A 294 18.30 -5.84 16.44
CA VAL A 294 17.93 -5.51 17.81
C VAL A 294 16.57 -6.16 18.07
N THR A 295 16.57 -7.04 19.00
CA THR A 295 15.46 -7.87 19.46
C THR A 295 14.14 -7.15 19.43
N PHE A 296 13.20 -7.66 18.63
CA PHE A 296 11.77 -7.33 18.70
C PHE A 296 11.27 -7.62 20.11
N GLY A 297 10.70 -6.62 20.75
CA GLY A 297 10.06 -6.80 22.04
C GLY A 297 10.86 -6.26 23.21
N GLY A 298 10.80 -4.96 23.44
CA GLY A 298 11.16 -4.30 24.69
C GLY A 298 10.17 -4.62 25.81
N GLY A 299 10.02 -5.89 26.16
CA GLY A 299 9.54 -6.27 27.49
C GLY A 299 10.74 -6.26 28.40
N GLU A 300 10.71 -5.45 29.49
CA GLU A 300 11.75 -5.47 30.51
C GLU A 300 12.00 -6.92 30.97
N GLY A 301 13.20 -7.45 30.66
CA GLY A 301 13.70 -8.65 31.33
C GLY A 301 14.04 -9.86 30.47
N GLY A 302 14.65 -9.74 29.31
CA GLY A 302 15.18 -10.90 28.61
C GLY A 302 16.48 -10.60 27.87
N GLY A 303 17.58 -11.17 28.31
CA GLY A 303 18.89 -10.99 27.72
C GLY A 303 18.93 -11.38 26.25
N ALA A 304 19.43 -10.48 25.43
CA ALA A 304 19.60 -10.62 23.99
C ALA A 304 20.49 -11.80 23.64
N GLY A 305 19.94 -12.84 23.05
CA GLY A 305 20.68 -13.84 22.31
C GLY A 305 20.89 -13.33 20.89
N ALA A 306 22.08 -12.89 20.53
CA ALA A 306 22.42 -12.56 19.16
C ALA A 306 22.15 -13.76 18.26
N VAL A 307 21.31 -13.57 17.24
CA VAL A 307 21.11 -14.58 16.18
C VAL A 307 22.39 -14.61 15.36
N PRO A 308 23.07 -15.75 15.21
CA PRO A 308 24.34 -15.83 14.46
C PRO A 308 24.10 -15.45 12.99
N PRO A 309 25.06 -14.76 12.35
CA PRO A 309 25.00 -14.52 10.92
C PRO A 309 24.89 -15.87 10.20
N GLY A 310 23.81 -16.08 9.45
CA GLY A 310 23.59 -17.29 8.66
C GLY A 310 22.43 -18.18 9.10
N SER A 311 21.71 -17.86 10.17
CA SER A 311 20.47 -18.59 10.51
C SER A 311 19.34 -18.11 9.63
N TRP A 312 19.14 -18.80 8.53
CA TRP A 312 17.92 -18.66 7.73
C TRP A 312 16.74 -19.22 8.55
N ILE A 313 15.63 -18.52 8.55
CA ILE A 313 14.40 -19.01 9.15
C ILE A 313 14.05 -20.32 8.47
N SER A 314 14.25 -21.44 9.18
CA SER A 314 13.77 -22.74 8.75
C SER A 314 12.29 -22.80 9.06
N PHE A 315 11.46 -22.59 8.05
CA PHE A 315 10.05 -22.91 8.18
C PHE A 315 9.89 -24.42 8.41
N PRO A 316 9.13 -24.87 9.41
CA PRO A 316 8.81 -26.28 9.53
C PRO A 316 8.11 -26.73 8.24
N SER A 317 8.51 -27.89 7.74
CA SER A 317 7.90 -28.52 6.58
C SER A 317 6.45 -28.93 6.91
N ALA A 318 5.52 -28.03 6.72
CA ALA A 318 4.10 -28.34 6.70
C ALA A 318 3.67 -28.82 5.31
N PRO A 319 2.69 -29.72 5.20
CA PRO A 319 2.26 -30.20 3.90
C PRO A 319 1.75 -29.05 3.05
N VAL A 320 2.22 -29.03 1.80
CA VAL A 320 1.92 -28.02 0.78
C VAL A 320 0.40 -27.87 0.62
N VAL A 321 -0.16 -26.82 1.19
CA VAL A 321 -1.38 -26.21 0.70
C VAL A 321 -0.94 -25.10 -0.24
N THR A 322 -0.93 -25.40 -1.53
CA THR A 322 -0.61 -24.46 -2.58
C THR A 322 -1.65 -23.35 -2.60
N GLY A 323 -1.30 -22.17 -2.11
CA GLY A 323 -2.18 -21.04 -2.34
C GLY A 323 -1.81 -19.69 -1.76
N VAL A 324 -1.11 -19.56 -0.66
CA VAL A 324 -1.10 -18.25 0.03
C VAL A 324 0.26 -17.79 0.59
N ALA A 325 1.32 -18.58 0.49
CA ALA A 325 2.62 -18.24 1.09
C ALA A 325 3.45 -17.15 0.35
N ALA A 326 2.87 -16.34 -0.53
CA ALA A 326 3.59 -15.32 -1.31
C ALA A 326 3.35 -13.88 -0.83
N LEU A 327 2.67 -13.67 0.29
CA LEU A 327 2.15 -12.34 0.66
C LEU A 327 3.07 -11.50 1.56
N ALA A 328 4.08 -12.07 2.16
CA ALA A 328 4.82 -11.41 3.25
C ALA A 328 6.13 -10.72 2.84
N LEU A 329 6.47 -10.54 1.56
CA LEU A 329 7.84 -10.11 1.18
C LEU A 329 7.94 -9.00 0.13
N LEU A 330 7.03 -8.06 0.08
CA LEU A 330 7.11 -6.98 -0.91
C LEU A 330 7.23 -5.55 -0.32
N GLY A 331 7.71 -5.42 0.88
CA GLY A 331 8.24 -4.12 1.37
C GLY A 331 9.74 -3.95 1.12
N THR A 332 10.49 -5.03 0.94
CA THR A 332 11.92 -4.99 0.65
C THR A 332 12.22 -5.79 -0.61
N GLY A 333 12.71 -5.11 -1.64
CA GLY A 333 13.10 -5.72 -2.91
C GLY A 333 14.16 -6.82 -2.73
N VAL A 334 13.73 -8.06 -2.57
CA VAL A 334 14.60 -9.23 -2.68
C VAL A 334 14.33 -9.89 -4.02
N PHE A 335 15.27 -9.74 -4.93
CA PHE A 335 15.34 -10.45 -6.19
C PHE A 335 15.50 -11.96 -5.95
N MET A 336 14.49 -12.76 -6.23
CA MET A 336 14.67 -14.20 -6.48
C MET A 336 14.65 -14.45 -7.98
N LEU A 337 15.82 -14.77 -8.52
CA LEU A 337 15.98 -15.32 -9.86
C LEU A 337 15.28 -16.67 -9.96
N ARG A 338 14.10 -16.73 -10.54
CA ARG A 338 13.46 -18.00 -10.95
C ARG A 338 14.05 -18.43 -12.29
N ARG A 339 14.80 -19.54 -12.32
CA ARG A 339 15.14 -20.24 -13.55
C ARG A 339 13.84 -20.71 -14.23
N ARG A 340 13.62 -20.32 -15.47
CA ARG A 340 12.62 -20.90 -16.34
C ARG A 340 13.08 -22.29 -16.80
N PRO A 341 12.20 -23.30 -16.85
CA PRO A 341 12.52 -24.53 -17.56
C PRO A 341 12.47 -24.30 -19.08
N ASP A 342 13.41 -24.89 -19.76
CA ASP A 342 13.58 -24.85 -21.22
C ASP A 342 12.33 -25.36 -21.94
N PHE A 343 11.77 -24.55 -22.84
CA PHE A 343 10.81 -25.01 -23.82
C PHE A 343 11.57 -25.46 -25.06
N MET A 344 11.56 -26.77 -25.29
CA MET A 344 12.12 -27.39 -26.47
C MET A 344 11.43 -26.87 -27.75
N SER A 345 12.27 -26.44 -28.65
CA SER A 345 11.99 -26.18 -30.06
C SER A 345 11.40 -27.42 -30.76
N THR A 346 10.24 -27.30 -31.36
CA THR A 346 9.85 -28.15 -32.47
C THR A 346 9.82 -27.34 -33.76
N ARG A 347 10.68 -27.80 -34.68
CA ARG A 347 10.81 -27.33 -36.06
C ARG A 347 9.56 -27.64 -36.90
N GLY A 348 9.28 -26.74 -37.80
CA GLY A 348 8.93 -27.09 -39.16
C GLY A 348 7.47 -27.02 -39.52
N ASN A 349 7.10 -26.03 -40.35
CA ASN A 349 6.63 -26.30 -41.70
C ASN A 349 6.45 -24.99 -42.46
N THR A 350 7.24 -24.88 -43.51
CA THR A 350 7.09 -23.94 -44.64
C THR A 350 5.84 -24.30 -45.44
N VAL A 351 5.02 -23.30 -45.77
CA VAL A 351 4.02 -23.38 -46.83
C VAL A 351 4.33 -22.31 -47.87
N PRO A 352 4.37 -22.65 -49.17
CA PRO A 352 4.79 -21.72 -50.21
C PRO A 352 3.69 -20.77 -50.65
N VAL A 353 4.14 -19.57 -51.04
CA VAL A 353 3.37 -18.58 -51.77
C VAL A 353 3.24 -19.01 -53.23
N THR A 354 2.02 -19.00 -53.76
CA THR A 354 1.78 -18.91 -55.22
C THR A 354 0.67 -17.90 -55.46
N GLU A 355 1.05 -16.90 -56.27
CA GLU A 355 0.29 -15.94 -57.08
C GLU A 355 -0.70 -15.01 -56.37
#